data_ece4623537dbde7792edef19fc85e059
#
_entry.id   ece4623537dbde7792edef19fc85e059
#
_cell.length_a   1.000
_cell.length_b   1.000
_cell.length_c   1.000
_cell.angle_alpha   90.00
_cell.angle_beta   90.00
_cell.angle_gamma   90.00
#
_symmetry.space_group_name_H-M   'P 1'
#
loop_
_entity.id
_entity.type
_entity.pdbx_description
1 polymer ?
#
loop_
_entity_poly.entity_id
_entity_poly.type
_entity_poly.pdbx_seq_one_letter_code
_entity_poly.pdbx_strand_id
1 'polypeptide(L)'
;MQIERLTLKLLAENCYIYHNEKECVVFDPGSDYEYIKAHIEKKNLSVKMILLTHCHFDHVGAVSDLKEYYNAKVMCHKDDLLMLKSANKSAASYGLMPVKIPVIDEFFNDNDIIYFNETELKVIHTPGHSAGSVCFYAENDKFLISGDTLFLESVGRTDFPSGSQVELEKSIMNKLYILPDDTMVLPGHGFHTTIKHEKEYNPFIHV
;
A
#
# COMPACT_ATOMS: atom_id res chain seq x y z
N MET A 1 -1.13 7.01 -17.99
CA MET A 1 -0.23 6.63 -16.88
C MET A 1 0.04 5.14 -16.93
N GLN A 2 1.09 4.63 -16.28
CA GLN A 2 1.42 3.20 -16.19
C GLN A 2 1.62 2.82 -14.73
N ILE A 3 1.21 1.59 -14.37
CA ILE A 3 1.46 1.04 -13.04
C ILE A 3 2.26 -0.25 -13.18
N GLU A 4 3.32 -0.38 -12.40
CA GLU A 4 4.22 -1.53 -12.42
C GLU A 4 4.35 -2.12 -11.00
N ARG A 5 4.37 -3.44 -10.92
CA ARG A 5 4.57 -4.19 -9.68
C ARG A 5 6.00 -4.70 -9.60
N LEU A 6 6.65 -4.44 -8.48
CA LEU A 6 7.91 -5.05 -8.08
C LEU A 6 7.65 -5.96 -6.89
N THR A 7 7.75 -7.26 -7.06
CA THR A 7 7.67 -8.18 -5.92
C THR A 7 9.03 -8.23 -5.23
N LEU A 8 9.07 -7.82 -3.97
CA LEU A 8 10.28 -7.68 -3.17
C LEU A 8 10.59 -8.97 -2.40
N LYS A 9 11.85 -9.11 -1.95
CA LYS A 9 12.29 -10.36 -1.29
C LYS A 9 11.72 -10.55 0.10
N LEU A 10 11.52 -9.44 0.82
CA LEU A 10 10.95 -9.49 2.16
C LEU A 10 9.47 -9.86 2.10
N LEU A 11 9.13 -11.05 2.54
CA LEU A 11 7.79 -11.63 2.56
C LEU A 11 7.06 -11.64 1.20
N ALA A 12 7.77 -11.49 0.07
CA ALA A 12 7.21 -11.34 -1.27
C ALA A 12 6.18 -10.20 -1.37
N GLU A 13 6.44 -9.11 -0.64
CA GLU A 13 5.63 -7.90 -0.67
C GLU A 13 5.69 -7.24 -2.06
N ASN A 14 4.60 -6.61 -2.47
CA ASN A 14 4.43 -5.93 -3.74
C ASN A 14 4.53 -4.41 -3.59
N CYS A 15 5.68 -3.87 -3.95
CA CYS A 15 5.85 -2.44 -4.17
C CYS A 15 5.28 -2.05 -5.54
N TYR A 16 4.53 -0.95 -5.62
CA TYR A 16 4.01 -0.46 -6.89
C TYR A 16 4.65 0.87 -7.27
N ILE A 17 4.94 1.02 -8.57
CA ILE A 17 5.44 2.27 -9.17
C ILE A 17 4.41 2.74 -10.18
N TYR A 18 3.74 3.86 -9.87
CA TYR A 18 2.79 4.51 -10.76
C TYR A 18 3.43 5.74 -11.38
N HIS A 19 3.51 5.79 -12.71
CA HIS A 19 4.38 6.76 -13.38
C HIS A 19 3.86 7.27 -14.73
N ASN A 20 4.34 8.43 -15.12
CA ASN A 20 4.39 8.90 -16.52
C ASN A 20 5.81 8.69 -17.10
N GLU A 21 6.20 9.46 -18.10
CA GLU A 21 7.53 9.37 -18.74
C GLU A 21 8.67 10.01 -17.90
N LYS A 22 8.36 10.79 -16.85
CA LYS A 22 9.35 11.59 -16.12
C LYS A 22 9.30 11.40 -14.59
N GLU A 23 8.13 11.13 -14.06
CA GLU A 23 7.85 11.19 -12.61
C GLU A 23 7.06 9.97 -12.16
N CYS A 24 7.27 9.58 -10.91
CA CYS A 24 6.52 8.47 -10.30
C CYS A 24 6.09 8.73 -8.86
N VAL A 25 5.06 7.98 -8.47
CA VAL A 25 4.66 7.70 -7.09
C VAL A 25 5.06 6.27 -6.78
N VAL A 26 5.64 6.05 -5.61
CA VAL A 26 6.00 4.71 -5.13
C VAL A 26 5.08 4.35 -3.97
N PHE A 27 4.47 3.17 -4.04
CA PHE A 27 3.62 2.63 -2.97
C PHE A 27 4.35 1.50 -2.27
N ASP A 28 4.36 1.53 -0.96
CA ASP A 28 4.86 0.49 -0.06
C ASP A 28 6.24 -0.07 -0.47
N PRO A 29 7.32 0.74 -0.49
CA PRO A 29 8.65 0.20 -0.75
C PRO A 29 9.18 -0.53 0.48
N GLY A 30 8.83 -1.82 0.60
CA GLY A 30 9.04 -2.62 1.82
C GLY A 30 10.46 -3.10 2.04
N SER A 31 11.22 -3.34 0.98
CA SER A 31 12.62 -3.80 1.06
C SER A 31 13.38 -3.52 -0.24
N ASP A 32 14.56 -4.14 -0.40
CA ASP A 32 15.33 -4.15 -1.67
C ASP A 32 15.55 -2.76 -2.30
N TYR A 33 15.91 -1.76 -1.49
CA TYR A 33 16.15 -0.37 -1.93
C TYR A 33 16.92 -0.27 -3.25
N GLU A 34 18.06 -0.95 -3.39
CA GLU A 34 18.88 -0.91 -4.61
C GLU A 34 18.15 -1.44 -5.84
N TYR A 35 17.27 -2.43 -5.67
CA TYR A 35 16.48 -2.97 -6.77
C TYR A 35 15.39 -1.98 -7.23
N ILE A 36 14.67 -1.37 -6.28
CA ILE A 36 13.66 -0.34 -6.57
C ILE A 36 14.34 0.87 -7.25
N LYS A 37 15.44 1.35 -6.66
CA LYS A 37 16.22 2.47 -7.20
C LYS A 37 16.69 2.20 -8.64
N ALA A 38 17.34 1.05 -8.88
CA ALA A 38 17.82 0.70 -10.21
C ALA A 38 16.69 0.63 -11.26
N HIS A 39 15.50 0.16 -10.84
CA HIS A 39 14.32 0.13 -11.71
C HIS A 39 13.85 1.55 -12.09
N ILE A 40 13.77 2.45 -11.11
CA ILE A 40 13.36 3.86 -11.31
C ILE A 40 14.39 4.59 -12.18
N GLU A 41 15.70 4.44 -11.90
CA GLU A 41 16.78 5.08 -12.66
C GLU A 41 16.85 4.59 -14.11
N LYS A 42 16.65 3.29 -14.35
CA LYS A 42 16.62 2.71 -15.72
C LYS A 42 15.55 3.38 -16.59
N LYS A 43 14.48 3.89 -15.98
CA LYS A 43 13.39 4.60 -16.67
C LYS A 43 13.57 6.12 -16.67
N ASN A 44 14.64 6.64 -16.06
CA ASN A 44 14.89 8.08 -15.88
C ASN A 44 13.73 8.80 -15.15
N LEU A 45 13.11 8.14 -14.18
CA LEU A 45 12.00 8.70 -13.40
C LEU A 45 12.52 9.44 -12.16
N SER A 46 11.81 10.50 -11.76
CA SER A 46 11.97 11.14 -10.46
C SER A 46 10.82 10.78 -9.52
N VAL A 47 11.14 10.37 -8.28
CA VAL A 47 10.14 10.05 -7.26
C VAL A 47 9.59 11.33 -6.66
N LYS A 48 8.29 11.57 -6.80
CA LYS A 48 7.62 12.75 -6.22
C LYS A 48 7.15 12.51 -4.81
N MET A 49 6.59 11.33 -4.56
CA MET A 49 6.07 10.95 -3.26
C MET A 49 6.13 9.44 -3.08
N ILE A 50 6.15 9.03 -1.81
CA ILE A 50 6.03 7.66 -1.35
C ILE A 50 4.76 7.60 -0.51
N LEU A 51 3.82 6.75 -0.90
CA LEU A 51 2.54 6.57 -0.24
C LEU A 51 2.48 5.20 0.42
N LEU A 52 2.14 5.17 1.70
CA LEU A 52 2.05 3.93 2.47
C LEU A 52 0.59 3.55 2.67
N THR A 53 0.24 2.32 2.27
CA THR A 53 -1.08 1.75 2.56
C THR A 53 -1.24 1.51 4.05
N HIS A 54 -0.17 1.07 4.71
CA HIS A 54 -0.05 0.88 6.15
C HIS A 54 1.43 0.82 6.56
N CYS A 55 1.71 0.67 7.85
CA CYS A 55 3.07 0.81 8.36
C CYS A 55 3.66 -0.48 8.97
N HIS A 56 3.33 -1.66 8.46
CA HIS A 56 4.07 -2.88 8.79
C HIS A 56 5.51 -2.82 8.28
N PHE A 57 6.41 -3.54 8.94
CA PHE A 57 7.85 -3.46 8.67
C PHE A 57 8.23 -3.86 7.24
N ASP A 58 7.47 -4.76 6.65
CA ASP A 58 7.67 -5.26 5.28
C ASP A 58 7.13 -4.33 4.19
N HIS A 59 6.39 -3.27 4.55
CA HIS A 59 5.95 -2.19 3.65
C HIS A 59 6.77 -0.90 3.77
N VAL A 60 7.67 -0.81 4.78
CA VAL A 60 8.37 0.46 5.06
C VAL A 60 9.90 0.37 5.00
N GLY A 61 10.47 -0.80 4.78
CA GLY A 61 11.91 -1.03 4.97
C GLY A 61 12.83 -0.23 4.06
N ALA A 62 12.44 0.09 2.82
CA ALA A 62 13.21 0.90 1.89
C ALA A 62 12.78 2.38 1.85
N VAL A 63 11.72 2.76 2.56
CA VAL A 63 11.15 4.13 2.52
C VAL A 63 12.19 5.19 2.89
N SER A 64 12.92 5.00 3.99
CA SER A 64 13.90 5.99 4.46
C SER A 64 14.99 6.26 3.44
N ASP A 65 15.51 5.22 2.81
CA ASP A 65 16.62 5.34 1.85
C ASP A 65 16.16 5.95 0.52
N LEU A 66 14.96 5.57 0.04
CA LEU A 66 14.35 6.20 -1.13
C LEU A 66 14.00 7.67 -0.87
N LYS A 67 13.44 7.99 0.31
CA LYS A 67 13.16 9.38 0.72
C LYS A 67 14.43 10.23 0.67
N GLU A 68 15.50 9.74 1.28
CA GLU A 68 16.77 10.47 1.36
C GLU A 68 17.38 10.67 -0.03
N TYR A 69 17.38 9.63 -0.87
CA TYR A 69 17.99 9.67 -2.19
C TYR A 69 17.24 10.59 -3.17
N TYR A 70 15.91 10.49 -3.21
CA TYR A 70 15.08 11.27 -4.14
C TYR A 70 14.52 12.58 -3.57
N ASN A 71 14.75 12.86 -2.29
CA ASN A 71 14.09 13.95 -1.56
C ASN A 71 12.56 13.90 -1.71
N ALA A 72 12.01 12.69 -1.66
CA ALA A 72 10.59 12.42 -1.88
C ALA A 72 9.79 12.66 -0.59
N LYS A 73 8.55 13.16 -0.71
CA LYS A 73 7.62 13.28 0.40
C LYS A 73 7.06 11.90 0.76
N VAL A 74 7.01 11.58 2.07
CA VAL A 74 6.43 10.33 2.59
C VAL A 74 5.13 10.61 3.33
N MET A 75 4.08 9.86 2.98
CA MET A 75 2.76 10.03 3.56
C MET A 75 2.18 8.69 4.03
N CYS A 76 1.48 8.71 5.17
CA CYS A 76 0.73 7.57 5.70
C CYS A 76 -0.53 8.04 6.45
N HIS A 77 -1.35 7.12 6.92
CA HIS A 77 -2.43 7.46 7.83
C HIS A 77 -1.89 7.60 9.27
N LYS A 78 -2.36 8.61 10.01
CA LYS A 78 -1.86 8.93 11.37
C LYS A 78 -2.04 7.79 12.39
N ASP A 79 -3.09 6.96 12.22
CA ASP A 79 -3.42 5.89 13.16
C ASP A 79 -2.43 4.72 13.07
N ASP A 80 -1.57 4.68 12.04
CA ASP A 80 -0.49 3.70 11.91
C ASP A 80 0.85 4.12 12.53
N LEU A 81 0.95 5.32 13.10
CA LEU A 81 2.20 5.77 13.72
C LEU A 81 2.67 4.89 14.88
N LEU A 82 1.76 4.27 15.64
CA LEU A 82 2.14 3.33 16.70
C LEU A 82 2.71 2.03 16.11
N MET A 83 2.13 1.56 15.01
CA MET A 83 2.64 0.41 14.26
C MET A 83 4.03 0.71 13.70
N LEU A 84 4.22 1.86 13.06
CA LEU A 84 5.51 2.30 12.54
C LEU A 84 6.60 2.32 13.63
N LYS A 85 6.29 2.87 14.81
CA LYS A 85 7.22 2.88 15.96
C LYS A 85 7.58 1.47 16.46
N SER A 86 6.68 0.51 16.29
CA SER A 86 6.89 -0.88 16.70
C SER A 86 7.40 -1.79 15.57
N ALA A 87 7.63 -1.28 14.36
CA ALA A 87 8.03 -2.07 13.20
C ALA A 87 9.27 -2.95 13.45
N ASN A 88 10.29 -2.40 14.13
CA ASN A 88 11.50 -3.16 14.48
C ASN A 88 11.25 -4.26 15.51
N LYS A 89 10.32 -4.07 16.45
CA LYS A 89 9.93 -5.13 17.38
C LYS A 89 9.19 -6.24 16.64
N SER A 90 8.34 -5.86 15.69
CA SER A 90 7.64 -6.80 14.82
C SER A 90 8.62 -7.58 13.95
N ALA A 91 9.53 -6.93 13.23
CA ALA A 91 10.57 -7.58 12.43
C ALA A 91 11.41 -8.59 13.24
N ALA A 92 11.80 -8.22 14.46
CA ALA A 92 12.56 -9.09 15.35
C ALA A 92 11.78 -10.36 15.74
N SER A 93 10.45 -10.31 15.86
CA SER A 93 9.63 -11.50 16.14
C SER A 93 9.62 -12.53 14.99
N TYR A 94 9.96 -12.09 13.78
CA TYR A 94 10.19 -12.94 12.59
C TYR A 94 11.65 -13.31 12.38
N GLY A 95 12.56 -12.95 13.32
CA GLY A 95 14.01 -13.19 13.19
C GLY A 95 14.68 -12.31 12.12
N LEU A 96 14.05 -11.20 11.75
CA LEU A 96 14.53 -10.29 10.71
C LEU A 96 15.36 -9.14 11.30
N MET A 97 16.20 -8.55 10.46
CA MET A 97 16.97 -7.37 10.83
C MET A 97 16.10 -6.14 10.99
N PRO A 98 16.48 -5.18 11.85
CA PRO A 98 15.77 -3.93 11.99
C PRO A 98 15.69 -3.15 10.66
N VAL A 99 14.55 -2.52 10.41
CA VAL A 99 14.35 -1.57 9.32
C VAL A 99 14.65 -0.14 9.78
N LYS A 100 15.09 0.71 8.87
CA LYS A 100 15.25 2.15 9.15
C LYS A 100 13.88 2.81 9.16
N ILE A 101 13.41 3.21 10.35
CA ILE A 101 12.08 3.80 10.52
C ILE A 101 12.01 5.16 9.78
N PRO A 102 11.11 5.32 8.80
CA PRO A 102 10.99 6.56 8.06
C PRO A 102 10.38 7.69 8.87
N VAL A 103 10.80 8.92 8.54
CA VAL A 103 10.13 10.12 8.99
C VAL A 103 8.97 10.42 8.04
N ILE A 104 7.77 10.47 8.57
CA ILE A 104 6.55 10.82 7.83
C ILE A 104 6.45 12.34 7.71
N ASP A 105 6.18 12.85 6.52
CA ASP A 105 6.08 14.29 6.27
C ASP A 105 4.65 14.81 6.39
N GLU A 106 3.67 14.03 5.92
CA GLU A 106 2.26 14.39 5.95
C GLU A 106 1.36 13.18 6.24
N PHE A 107 0.16 13.47 6.67
CA PHE A 107 -0.88 12.46 6.90
C PHE A 107 -2.06 12.71 6.00
N PHE A 108 -2.65 11.63 5.52
CA PHE A 108 -3.93 11.68 4.83
C PHE A 108 -5.07 11.16 5.72
N ASN A 109 -6.27 11.55 5.37
CA ASN A 109 -7.52 11.12 5.98
C ASN A 109 -8.40 10.39 4.96
N ASP A 110 -9.48 9.79 5.44
CA ASP A 110 -10.48 9.18 4.57
C ASP A 110 -11.06 10.21 3.59
N ASN A 111 -11.17 9.83 2.32
CA ASN A 111 -11.64 10.64 1.20
C ASN A 111 -10.73 11.81 0.76
N ASP A 112 -9.51 11.94 1.28
CA ASP A 112 -8.54 12.86 0.71
C ASP A 112 -8.24 12.49 -0.75
N ILE A 113 -7.97 13.50 -1.58
CA ILE A 113 -7.55 13.32 -2.96
C ILE A 113 -6.09 13.73 -3.09
N ILE A 114 -5.25 12.79 -3.48
CA ILE A 114 -3.85 13.04 -3.78
C ILE A 114 -3.71 13.22 -5.29
N TYR A 115 -3.24 14.38 -5.70
CA TYR A 115 -3.02 14.67 -7.12
C TYR A 115 -1.62 14.23 -7.55
N PHE A 116 -1.57 13.41 -8.57
CA PHE A 116 -0.34 13.08 -9.29
C PHE A 116 -0.52 13.38 -10.76
N ASN A 117 0.03 14.49 -11.21
CA ASN A 117 -0.26 15.10 -12.51
C ASN A 117 -1.79 15.29 -12.71
N GLU A 118 -2.36 14.68 -13.74
CA GLU A 118 -3.80 14.76 -14.04
C GLU A 118 -4.62 13.64 -13.38
N THR A 119 -3.95 12.75 -12.64
CA THR A 119 -4.64 11.63 -11.95
C THR A 119 -4.96 12.00 -10.53
N GLU A 120 -6.20 11.68 -10.14
CA GLU A 120 -6.69 11.73 -8.77
C GLU A 120 -6.55 10.35 -8.13
N LEU A 121 -5.81 10.27 -7.03
CA LEU A 121 -5.73 9.09 -6.17
C LEU A 121 -6.59 9.34 -4.94
N LYS A 122 -7.76 8.74 -4.88
CA LYS A 122 -8.64 8.84 -3.72
C LYS A 122 -8.15 7.93 -2.62
N VAL A 123 -7.96 8.48 -1.43
CA VAL A 123 -7.65 7.72 -0.21
C VAL A 123 -8.95 7.14 0.35
N ILE A 124 -8.98 5.84 0.55
CA ILE A 124 -10.08 5.13 1.19
C ILE A 124 -9.54 4.51 2.46
N HIS A 125 -9.92 5.03 3.63
CA HIS A 125 -9.51 4.46 4.91
C HIS A 125 -10.22 3.12 5.13
N THR A 126 -9.44 2.05 5.28
CA THR A 126 -9.91 0.66 5.37
C THR A 126 -9.34 -0.03 6.62
N PRO A 127 -9.73 0.43 7.83
CA PRO A 127 -9.21 -0.17 9.06
C PRO A 127 -9.62 -1.64 9.16
N GLY A 128 -8.76 -2.42 9.83
CA GLY A 128 -9.02 -3.83 10.11
C GLY A 128 -7.78 -4.70 10.09
N HIS A 129 -6.93 -4.63 9.06
CA HIS A 129 -5.58 -5.20 9.10
C HIS A 129 -4.68 -4.39 10.03
N SER A 130 -4.69 -3.08 9.86
CA SER A 130 -4.19 -2.11 10.83
C SER A 130 -5.23 -1.01 11.07
N ALA A 131 -5.04 -0.21 12.13
CA ALA A 131 -5.94 0.90 12.43
C ALA A 131 -5.85 2.01 11.36
N GLY A 132 -4.69 2.19 10.75
CA GLY A 132 -4.44 3.21 9.73
C GLY A 132 -4.36 2.67 8.31
N SER A 133 -4.79 1.43 8.05
CA SER A 133 -4.83 0.88 6.69
C SER A 133 -5.66 1.76 5.76
N VAL A 134 -5.12 2.04 4.57
CA VAL A 134 -5.82 2.74 3.50
C VAL A 134 -5.62 2.02 2.17
N CYS A 135 -6.57 2.23 1.27
CA CYS A 135 -6.44 1.90 -0.14
C CYS A 135 -6.35 3.19 -0.97
N PHE A 136 -5.67 3.12 -2.12
CA PHE A 136 -5.60 4.23 -3.07
C PHE A 136 -6.35 3.87 -4.34
N TYR A 137 -7.41 4.59 -4.64
CA TYR A 137 -8.25 4.34 -5.80
C TYR A 137 -8.03 5.38 -6.89
N ALA A 138 -7.66 4.92 -8.07
CA ALA A 138 -7.53 5.71 -9.28
C ALA A 138 -8.70 5.39 -10.23
N GLU A 139 -9.77 6.19 -10.18
CA GLU A 139 -11.00 5.91 -10.92
C GLU A 139 -10.79 5.88 -12.42
N ASN A 140 -10.08 6.87 -12.98
CA ASN A 140 -9.84 6.99 -14.42
C ASN A 140 -8.95 5.85 -14.96
N ASP A 141 -8.01 5.37 -14.17
CA ASP A 141 -7.10 4.27 -14.55
C ASP A 141 -7.61 2.91 -14.06
N LYS A 142 -8.76 2.87 -13.36
CA LYS A 142 -9.49 1.69 -12.92
C LYS A 142 -8.66 0.73 -12.07
N PHE A 143 -7.86 1.23 -11.15
CA PHE A 143 -7.14 0.38 -10.20
C PHE A 143 -7.31 0.84 -8.75
N LEU A 144 -7.12 -0.11 -7.85
CA LEU A 144 -7.11 0.05 -6.41
C LEU A 144 -5.83 -0.58 -5.85
N ILE A 145 -4.92 0.22 -5.28
CA ILE A 145 -3.85 -0.30 -4.43
C ILE A 145 -4.49 -0.64 -3.09
N SER A 146 -4.64 -1.92 -2.77
CA SER A 146 -5.38 -2.36 -1.59
C SER A 146 -4.51 -2.61 -0.36
N GLY A 147 -3.18 -2.58 -0.50
CA GLY A 147 -2.30 -3.01 0.57
C GLY A 147 -2.72 -4.38 1.10
N ASP A 148 -2.77 -4.51 2.41
CA ASP A 148 -3.17 -5.75 3.08
C ASP A 148 -4.65 -5.76 3.52
N THR A 149 -5.51 -5.07 2.76
CA THR A 149 -6.96 -5.10 3.01
C THR A 149 -7.64 -6.24 2.25
N LEU A 150 -7.47 -6.30 0.92
CA LEU A 150 -8.14 -7.27 0.05
C LEU A 150 -7.12 -7.90 -0.90
N PHE A 151 -7.09 -9.23 -0.93
CA PHE A 151 -6.23 -10.06 -1.79
C PHE A 151 -7.06 -10.92 -2.75
N LEU A 152 -6.40 -11.58 -3.69
CA LEU A 152 -7.02 -12.61 -4.52
C LEU A 152 -7.56 -13.74 -3.64
N GLU A 153 -8.90 -13.87 -3.58
CA GLU A 153 -9.62 -14.87 -2.80
C GLU A 153 -9.19 -14.93 -1.31
N SER A 154 -8.77 -13.78 -0.77
CA SER A 154 -8.31 -13.67 0.62
C SER A 154 -8.45 -12.25 1.15
N VAL A 155 -8.18 -12.09 2.44
CA VAL A 155 -8.17 -10.80 3.13
C VAL A 155 -6.97 -10.69 4.06
N GLY A 156 -6.62 -9.47 4.47
CA GLY A 156 -5.56 -9.23 5.44
C GLY A 156 -5.85 -9.92 6.77
N ARG A 157 -4.82 -10.39 7.44
CA ARG A 157 -4.94 -10.92 8.80
C ARG A 157 -5.24 -9.79 9.78
N THR A 158 -5.95 -10.11 10.86
CA THR A 158 -6.45 -9.14 11.85
C THR A 158 -6.04 -9.46 13.28
N ASP A 159 -5.12 -10.41 13.47
CA ASP A 159 -4.64 -10.87 14.79
C ASP A 159 -3.46 -10.04 15.33
N PHE A 160 -3.15 -8.92 14.71
CA PHE A 160 -2.18 -7.94 15.21
C PHE A 160 -2.80 -6.99 16.26
N PRO A 161 -2.00 -6.30 17.09
CA PRO A 161 -2.52 -5.47 18.19
C PRO A 161 -3.53 -4.39 17.81
N SER A 162 -3.51 -3.90 16.56
CA SER A 162 -4.47 -2.91 16.03
C SER A 162 -5.46 -3.52 15.04
N GLY A 163 -5.44 -4.85 14.86
CA GLY A 163 -6.30 -5.55 13.93
C GLY A 163 -7.73 -5.74 14.46
N SER A 164 -8.69 -5.81 13.53
CA SER A 164 -10.10 -6.04 13.82
C SER A 164 -10.79 -6.69 12.63
N GLN A 165 -11.21 -7.94 12.78
CA GLN A 165 -11.96 -8.65 11.74
C GLN A 165 -13.23 -7.91 11.34
N VAL A 166 -13.99 -7.43 12.33
CA VAL A 166 -15.25 -6.71 12.10
C VAL A 166 -15.04 -5.42 11.29
N GLU A 167 -13.98 -4.67 11.60
CA GLU A 167 -13.68 -3.45 10.84
C GLU A 167 -13.16 -3.77 9.43
N LEU A 168 -12.39 -4.84 9.24
CA LEU A 168 -11.93 -5.29 7.94
C LEU A 168 -13.10 -5.67 7.03
N GLU A 169 -14.04 -6.47 7.54
CA GLU A 169 -15.25 -6.87 6.82
C GLU A 169 -16.08 -5.64 6.41
N LYS A 170 -16.31 -4.69 7.32
CA LYS A 170 -17.01 -3.43 7.03
C LYS A 170 -16.27 -2.60 5.98
N SER A 171 -14.96 -2.51 6.07
CA SER A 171 -14.12 -1.78 5.12
C SER A 171 -14.27 -2.35 3.71
N ILE A 172 -14.19 -3.68 3.57
CA ILE A 172 -14.33 -4.34 2.27
C ILE A 172 -15.75 -4.20 1.74
N MET A 173 -16.77 -4.58 2.53
CA MET A 173 -18.15 -4.58 2.06
C MET A 173 -18.67 -3.18 1.71
N ASN A 174 -18.41 -2.19 2.58
CA ASN A 174 -19.05 -0.88 2.46
C ASN A 174 -18.24 0.13 1.65
N LYS A 175 -16.94 -0.11 1.45
CA LYS A 175 -16.07 0.85 0.78
C LYS A 175 -15.41 0.28 -0.49
N LEU A 176 -15.01 -0.99 -0.52
CA LEU A 176 -14.35 -1.57 -1.68
C LEU A 176 -15.32 -2.26 -2.63
N TYR A 177 -16.26 -3.04 -2.11
CA TYR A 177 -17.24 -3.75 -2.96
C TYR A 177 -18.26 -2.85 -3.63
N ILE A 178 -18.34 -1.57 -3.25
CA ILE A 178 -19.16 -0.57 -3.95
C ILE A 178 -18.45 0.05 -5.15
N LEU A 179 -17.14 -0.19 -5.33
CA LEU A 179 -16.38 0.26 -6.49
C LEU A 179 -16.83 -0.48 -7.76
N PRO A 180 -16.59 0.08 -8.95
CA PRO A 180 -16.91 -0.58 -10.21
C PRO A 180 -16.30 -1.98 -10.31
N ASP A 181 -17.06 -2.92 -10.85
CA ASP A 181 -16.68 -4.33 -10.94
C ASP A 181 -15.38 -4.58 -11.72
N ASP A 182 -15.07 -3.73 -12.70
CA ASP A 182 -13.87 -3.80 -13.53
C ASP A 182 -12.64 -3.12 -12.91
N THR A 183 -12.75 -2.65 -11.65
CA THR A 183 -11.61 -2.11 -10.91
C THR A 183 -10.60 -3.21 -10.62
N MET A 184 -9.37 -3.05 -11.10
CA MET A 184 -8.24 -3.95 -10.82
C MET A 184 -7.76 -3.74 -9.38
N VAL A 185 -7.71 -4.79 -8.56
CA VAL A 185 -7.19 -4.77 -7.20
C VAL A 185 -5.73 -5.20 -7.21
N LEU A 186 -4.87 -4.35 -6.67
CA LEU A 186 -3.42 -4.49 -6.61
C LEU A 186 -3.00 -4.63 -5.13
N PRO A 187 -2.87 -5.86 -4.62
CA PRO A 187 -2.65 -6.12 -3.20
C PRO A 187 -1.19 -6.00 -2.79
N GLY A 188 -0.95 -5.83 -1.50
CA GLY A 188 0.39 -5.84 -0.90
C GLY A 188 1.12 -7.18 -1.02
N HIS A 189 0.38 -8.29 -1.17
CA HIS A 189 0.95 -9.62 -1.38
C HIS A 189 0.17 -10.41 -2.43
N GLY A 190 0.88 -11.32 -3.15
CA GLY A 190 0.26 -12.21 -4.12
C GLY A 190 -0.09 -11.58 -5.46
N PHE A 191 -1.11 -12.12 -6.13
CA PHE A 191 -1.51 -11.70 -7.45
C PHE A 191 -2.63 -10.64 -7.40
N HIS A 192 -2.74 -9.86 -8.48
CA HIS A 192 -3.86 -8.94 -8.68
C HIS A 192 -5.17 -9.69 -8.91
N THR A 193 -6.27 -9.02 -8.63
CA THR A 193 -7.63 -9.51 -8.85
C THR A 193 -8.53 -8.37 -9.34
N THR A 194 -9.85 -8.51 -9.29
CA THR A 194 -10.82 -7.46 -9.59
C THR A 194 -11.90 -7.41 -8.51
N ILE A 195 -12.55 -6.27 -8.36
CA ILE A 195 -13.69 -6.13 -7.44
C ILE A 195 -14.77 -7.15 -7.76
N LYS A 196 -15.07 -7.39 -9.05
CA LYS A 196 -16.05 -8.40 -9.45
C LYS A 196 -15.66 -9.80 -8.97
N HIS A 197 -14.40 -10.20 -9.21
CA HIS A 197 -13.93 -11.53 -8.83
C HIS A 197 -14.08 -11.75 -7.32
N GLU A 198 -13.67 -10.76 -6.52
CA GLU A 198 -13.71 -10.88 -5.06
C GLU A 198 -15.15 -10.91 -4.51
N LYS A 199 -16.09 -10.18 -5.12
CA LYS A 199 -17.51 -10.30 -4.77
C LYS A 199 -18.08 -11.70 -5.01
N GLU A 200 -17.61 -12.39 -6.06
CA GLU A 200 -18.12 -13.70 -6.48
C GLU A 200 -17.43 -14.86 -5.78
N TYR A 201 -16.14 -14.74 -5.50
CA TYR A 201 -15.30 -15.91 -5.12
C TYR A 201 -14.55 -15.76 -3.80
N ASN A 202 -14.52 -14.58 -3.17
CA ASN A 202 -13.79 -14.41 -1.90
C ASN A 202 -14.45 -15.23 -0.78
N PRO A 203 -13.75 -16.23 -0.19
CA PRO A 203 -14.35 -17.12 0.80
C PRO A 203 -14.50 -16.49 2.20
N PHE A 204 -13.94 -15.29 2.40
CA PHE A 204 -13.95 -14.61 3.70
C PHE A 204 -15.04 -13.54 3.80
N ILE A 205 -15.44 -12.94 2.66
CA ILE A 205 -16.38 -11.83 2.60
C ILE A 205 -17.50 -12.20 1.63
N HIS A 206 -18.68 -12.42 2.16
CA HIS A 206 -19.87 -12.79 1.38
C HIS A 206 -20.80 -11.58 1.21
N VAL A 207 -21.26 -11.36 -0.02
CA VAL A 207 -22.25 -10.33 -0.38
C VAL A 207 -23.66 -10.92 -0.36
#